data_564ce8b2f6aa72d7e885183dd2a56c72
#
_entry.id   564ce8b2f6aa72d7e885183dd2a56c72
#
_cell.length_a   1.000
_cell.length_b   1.000
_cell.length_c   1.000
_cell.angle_alpha   90.00
_cell.angle_beta   90.00
_cell.angle_gamma   90.00
#
_symmetry.space_group_name_H-M   'P 1'
#
loop_
_entity.id
_entity.type
_entity.pdbx_description
1 polymer ?
#
loop_
_entity_poly.entity_id
_entity_poly.type
_entity_poly.pdbx_seq_one_letter_code
_entity_poly.pdbx_strand_id
1 'polypeptide(L)'
;MEPLKKLLINIFGPKSDPWTHARALRIGKKILKGIFILNIVLFVLAVKYGEDATFALCGWFIVANLMVVIIIKFKDYNFIAEVIINGNDICFELPEEVIVVSKDDIKEMIYILYEVRVYLKNGKRLYADRKFCPPYVVADGRKHQGIRAEDFVGVKFIMREEDTTFRR
;
A
#
# COMPACT_ATOMS: atom_id res chain seq x y z
N MET A 1 17.54 14.46 -15.06
CA MET A 1 17.52 13.84 -13.70
C MET A 1 16.69 14.61 -12.68
N GLU A 2 16.53 15.92 -12.79
CA GLU A 2 15.69 16.72 -11.86
C GLU A 2 14.20 16.33 -11.80
N PRO A 3 13.49 16.03 -12.91
CA PRO A 3 12.07 15.71 -12.83
C PRO A 3 11.78 14.39 -12.09
N LEU A 4 12.64 13.39 -12.23
CA LEU A 4 12.51 12.13 -11.52
C LEU A 4 12.75 12.30 -10.00
N LYS A 5 13.73 13.13 -9.62
CA LYS A 5 14.03 13.45 -8.23
C LYS A 5 12.89 14.23 -7.58
N LYS A 6 12.28 15.19 -8.29
CA LYS A 6 11.08 15.90 -7.84
C LYS A 6 9.89 14.97 -7.69
N LEU A 7 9.70 14.04 -8.63
CA LEU A 7 8.63 13.02 -8.55
C LEU A 7 8.82 12.12 -7.33
N LEU A 8 10.03 11.64 -7.09
CA LEU A 8 10.35 10.79 -5.94
C LEU A 8 10.17 11.54 -4.61
N ILE A 9 10.56 12.80 -4.53
CA ILE A 9 10.37 13.64 -3.33
C ILE A 9 8.87 13.88 -3.09
N ASN A 10 8.07 14.07 -4.13
CA ASN A 10 6.62 14.24 -4.00
C ASN A 10 5.92 12.93 -3.59
N ILE A 11 6.45 11.77 -4.00
CA ILE A 11 5.86 10.46 -3.69
C ILE A 11 6.27 9.96 -2.31
N PHE A 12 7.54 10.18 -1.92
CA PHE A 12 8.13 9.62 -0.71
C PHE A 12 8.54 10.68 0.33
N GLY A 13 8.38 11.95 0.02
CA GLY A 13 8.69 13.03 0.94
C GLY A 13 7.66 13.16 2.08
N PRO A 14 8.09 13.64 3.28
CA PRO A 14 7.25 13.76 4.46
C PRO A 14 6.09 14.78 4.34
N LYS A 15 5.97 15.46 3.20
CA LYS A 15 4.90 16.42 2.87
C LYS A 15 4.11 16.04 1.63
N SER A 16 4.23 14.80 1.15
CA SER A 16 3.46 14.35 0.00
C SER A 16 1.97 14.26 0.35
N ASP A 17 1.14 14.72 -0.57
CA ASP A 17 -0.31 14.58 -0.45
C ASP A 17 -0.70 13.10 -0.45
N PRO A 18 -1.55 12.63 0.50
CA PRO A 18 -1.96 11.22 0.60
C PRO A 18 -2.54 10.67 -0.69
N TRP A 19 -3.31 11.45 -1.44
CA TRP A 19 -3.86 11.07 -2.73
C TRP A 19 -2.79 10.81 -3.79
N THR A 20 -1.81 11.69 -3.86
CA THR A 20 -0.67 11.54 -4.79
C THR A 20 0.13 10.30 -4.43
N HIS A 21 0.39 10.06 -3.15
CA HIS A 21 1.10 8.89 -2.65
C HIS A 21 0.36 7.58 -2.97
N ALA A 22 -0.93 7.50 -2.66
CA ALA A 22 -1.74 6.32 -2.93
C ALA A 22 -1.84 6.01 -4.44
N ARG A 23 -2.01 7.03 -5.29
CA ARG A 23 -2.00 6.90 -6.75
C ARG A 23 -0.65 6.40 -7.27
N ALA A 24 0.45 6.93 -6.76
CA ALA A 24 1.79 6.54 -7.17
C ALA A 24 2.11 5.08 -6.83
N LEU A 25 1.73 4.61 -5.63
CA LEU A 25 1.86 3.22 -5.23
C LEU A 25 1.09 2.29 -6.17
N ARG A 26 -0.09 2.71 -6.60
CA ARG A 26 -0.91 1.96 -7.53
C ARG A 26 -0.32 1.92 -8.93
N ILE A 27 0.15 3.06 -9.45
CA ILE A 27 0.83 3.12 -10.75
C ILE A 27 2.07 2.23 -10.71
N GLY A 28 2.86 2.29 -9.63
CA GLY A 28 4.00 1.42 -9.41
C GLY A 28 3.64 -0.06 -9.49
N LYS A 29 2.51 -0.48 -8.89
CA LYS A 29 2.00 -1.86 -8.98
C LYS A 29 1.64 -2.25 -10.42
N LYS A 30 1.00 -1.36 -11.18
CA LYS A 30 0.67 -1.61 -12.60
C LYS A 30 1.94 -1.75 -13.45
N ILE A 31 2.93 -0.88 -13.23
CA ILE A 31 4.24 -0.94 -13.91
C ILE A 31 4.95 -2.26 -13.58
N LEU A 32 4.99 -2.68 -12.31
CA LEU A 32 5.58 -3.96 -11.91
C LEU A 32 4.91 -5.16 -12.58
N LYS A 33 3.58 -5.15 -12.71
CA LYS A 33 2.85 -6.18 -13.46
C LYS A 33 3.25 -6.19 -14.95
N GLY A 34 3.40 -5.01 -15.57
CA GLY A 34 3.85 -4.89 -16.95
C GLY A 34 5.27 -5.41 -17.15
N ILE A 35 6.20 -5.07 -16.25
CA ILE A 35 7.57 -5.59 -16.26
C ILE A 35 7.58 -7.13 -16.12
N PHE A 36 6.73 -7.68 -15.25
CA PHE A 36 6.61 -9.13 -15.08
C PHE A 36 6.19 -9.82 -16.38
N ILE A 37 5.15 -9.30 -17.05
CA ILE A 37 4.69 -9.86 -18.34
C ILE A 37 5.78 -9.74 -19.39
N LEU A 38 6.44 -8.58 -19.49
CA LEU A 38 7.55 -8.37 -20.43
C LEU A 38 8.68 -9.36 -20.19
N ASN A 39 9.04 -9.61 -18.94
CA ASN A 39 10.06 -10.57 -18.56
C ASN A 39 9.68 -12.00 -19.02
N ILE A 40 8.42 -12.41 -18.86
CA ILE A 40 7.97 -13.74 -19.33
C ILE A 40 8.13 -13.83 -20.85
N VAL A 41 7.73 -12.81 -21.60
CA VAL A 41 7.84 -12.78 -23.06
C VAL A 41 9.31 -12.87 -23.48
N LEU A 42 10.20 -12.07 -22.86
CA LEU A 42 11.64 -12.10 -23.15
C LEU A 42 12.26 -13.46 -22.81
N PHE A 43 11.83 -14.09 -21.72
CA PHE A 43 12.26 -15.44 -21.37
C PHE A 43 11.89 -16.48 -22.42
N VAL A 44 10.63 -16.47 -22.88
CA VAL A 44 10.17 -17.39 -23.94
C VAL A 44 10.95 -17.19 -25.24
N LEU A 45 11.23 -15.93 -25.60
CA LEU A 45 12.05 -15.62 -26.76
C LEU A 45 13.50 -16.08 -26.59
N ALA A 46 14.09 -15.89 -25.43
CA ALA A 46 15.44 -16.32 -25.12
C ALA A 46 15.57 -17.86 -25.20
N VAL A 47 14.60 -18.61 -24.68
CA VAL A 47 14.58 -20.08 -24.76
C VAL A 47 14.45 -20.56 -26.21
N LYS A 48 13.66 -19.83 -27.02
CA LYS A 48 13.42 -20.22 -28.42
C LYS A 48 14.59 -19.91 -29.36
N TYR A 49 15.34 -18.83 -29.11
CA TYR A 49 16.34 -18.30 -30.05
C TYR A 49 17.75 -18.19 -29.46
N GLY A 50 17.94 -18.52 -28.18
CA GLY A 50 19.22 -18.34 -27.48
C GLY A 50 20.11 -19.56 -27.58
N GLU A 51 21.42 -19.31 -27.68
CA GLU A 51 22.47 -20.31 -27.55
C GLU A 51 22.92 -20.42 -26.07
N ASP A 52 24.01 -21.13 -25.77
CA ASP A 52 24.43 -21.57 -24.43
C ASP A 52 24.48 -20.52 -23.28
N ALA A 53 24.53 -19.21 -23.57
CA ALA A 53 24.42 -18.15 -22.56
C ALA A 53 23.02 -18.04 -21.93
N THR A 54 22.04 -18.73 -22.45
CA THR A 54 20.63 -18.63 -22.08
C THR A 54 20.37 -19.16 -20.67
N PHE A 55 21.12 -20.16 -20.19
CA PHE A 55 20.87 -20.75 -18.87
C PHE A 55 21.16 -19.78 -17.71
N ALA A 56 22.21 -18.98 -17.80
CA ALA A 56 22.53 -17.99 -16.78
C ALA A 56 21.51 -16.85 -16.75
N LEU A 57 21.08 -16.40 -17.93
CA LEU A 57 20.00 -15.41 -18.09
C LEU A 57 18.67 -15.96 -17.59
N CYS A 58 18.34 -17.23 -17.84
CA CYS A 58 17.12 -17.88 -17.35
C CYS A 58 17.07 -17.92 -15.82
N GLY A 59 18.17 -18.25 -15.15
CA GLY A 59 18.26 -18.24 -13.69
C GLY A 59 18.00 -16.85 -13.11
N TRP A 60 18.62 -15.83 -13.66
CA TRP A 60 18.42 -14.43 -13.26
C TRP A 60 16.95 -13.98 -13.47
N PHE A 61 16.36 -14.32 -14.61
CA PHE A 61 14.95 -14.00 -14.92
C PHE A 61 13.98 -14.65 -13.95
N ILE A 62 14.20 -15.91 -13.57
CA ILE A 62 13.37 -16.61 -12.58
C ILE A 62 13.43 -15.88 -11.24
N VAL A 63 14.61 -15.54 -10.76
CA VAL A 63 14.80 -14.85 -9.47
C VAL A 63 14.16 -13.47 -9.50
N ALA A 64 14.37 -12.68 -10.56
CA ALA A 64 13.80 -11.35 -10.70
C ALA A 64 12.25 -11.41 -10.73
N ASN A 65 11.68 -12.36 -11.47
CA ASN A 65 10.23 -12.54 -11.56
C ASN A 65 9.64 -13.05 -10.23
N LEU A 66 10.33 -13.94 -9.51
CA LEU A 66 9.91 -14.39 -8.19
C LEU A 66 9.85 -13.21 -7.21
N MET A 67 10.85 -12.34 -7.21
CA MET A 67 10.88 -11.13 -6.39
C MET A 67 9.73 -10.18 -6.74
N VAL A 68 9.45 -9.98 -8.03
CA VAL A 68 8.31 -9.14 -8.47
C VAL A 68 6.98 -9.73 -8.03
N VAL A 69 6.78 -11.06 -8.14
CA VAL A 69 5.57 -11.76 -7.68
C VAL A 69 5.42 -11.63 -6.16
N ILE A 70 6.51 -11.80 -5.42
CA ILE A 70 6.52 -11.61 -3.96
C ILE A 70 6.09 -10.18 -3.63
N ILE A 71 6.68 -9.16 -4.26
CA ILE A 71 6.33 -7.76 -4.02
C ILE A 71 4.86 -7.49 -4.37
N ILE A 72 4.35 -8.04 -5.48
CA ILE A 72 2.95 -7.86 -5.90
C ILE A 72 1.99 -8.56 -4.95
N LYS A 73 2.27 -9.81 -4.54
CA LYS A 73 1.39 -10.59 -3.66
C LYS A 73 1.39 -10.10 -2.21
N PHE A 74 2.54 -9.70 -1.69
CA PHE A 74 2.61 -9.21 -0.31
C PHE A 74 2.09 -7.79 -0.13
N LYS A 75 1.85 -7.04 -1.22
CA LYS A 75 1.33 -5.66 -1.18
C LYS A 75 0.00 -5.50 -1.91
N ASP A 76 -1.00 -6.32 -1.59
CA ASP A 76 -2.39 -5.96 -1.93
C ASP A 76 -2.89 -4.86 -1.01
N TYR A 77 -2.19 -3.72 -1.06
CA TYR A 77 -2.51 -2.56 -0.24
C TYR A 77 -3.61 -1.74 -0.91
N ASN A 78 -4.79 -1.81 -0.33
CA ASN A 78 -5.84 -0.83 -0.55
C ASN A 78 -5.49 0.39 0.32
N PHE A 79 -4.67 1.29 -0.21
CA PHE A 79 -4.21 2.46 0.54
C PHE A 79 -5.31 3.50 0.66
N ILE A 80 -5.62 3.86 1.90
CA ILE A 80 -6.57 4.90 2.25
C ILE A 80 -5.89 6.26 2.02
N ALA A 81 -6.52 7.11 1.21
CA ALA A 81 -6.10 8.49 1.00
C ALA A 81 -6.83 9.47 1.92
N GLU A 82 -8.12 9.23 2.15
CA GLU A 82 -8.95 10.05 3.04
C GLU A 82 -9.95 9.17 3.79
N VAL A 83 -10.29 9.57 4.99
CA VAL A 83 -11.31 8.93 5.84
C VAL A 83 -12.32 10.00 6.24
N ILE A 84 -13.61 9.74 5.99
CA ILE A 84 -14.68 10.63 6.40
C ILE A 84 -15.55 9.87 7.40
N ILE A 85 -15.71 10.43 8.60
CA ILE A 85 -16.47 9.83 9.69
C ILE A 85 -17.72 10.66 9.91
N ASN A 86 -18.88 10.04 9.67
CA ASN A 86 -20.18 10.63 9.86
C ASN A 86 -20.99 9.79 10.86
N GLY A 87 -20.89 10.13 12.14
CA GLY A 87 -21.57 9.36 13.19
C GLY A 87 -21.11 7.91 13.25
N ASN A 88 -21.96 6.97 12.85
CA ASN A 88 -21.63 5.54 12.81
C ASN A 88 -21.06 5.07 11.47
N ASP A 89 -21.21 5.86 10.40
CA ASP A 89 -20.73 5.51 9.07
C ASP A 89 -19.33 6.06 8.84
N ILE A 90 -18.48 5.22 8.28
CA ILE A 90 -17.10 5.56 7.92
C ILE A 90 -16.92 5.33 6.44
N CYS A 91 -16.49 6.38 5.76
CA CYS A 91 -16.16 6.35 4.35
C CYS A 91 -14.64 6.35 4.20
N PHE A 92 -14.09 5.25 3.67
CA PHE A 92 -12.69 5.14 3.31
C PHE A 92 -12.53 5.46 1.82
N GLU A 93 -11.86 6.55 1.51
CA GLU A 93 -11.59 6.95 0.14
C GLU A 93 -10.22 6.42 -0.31
N LEU A 94 -10.25 5.59 -1.35
CA LEU A 94 -9.10 5.05 -2.02
C LEU A 94 -9.00 5.65 -3.44
N PRO A 95 -7.86 5.56 -4.12
CA PRO A 95 -7.69 6.16 -5.45
C PRO A 95 -8.67 5.71 -6.55
N GLU A 96 -9.34 4.59 -6.40
CA GLU A 96 -10.29 4.06 -7.42
C GLU A 96 -11.64 3.66 -6.85
N GLU A 97 -11.80 3.58 -5.56
CA GLU A 97 -13.04 3.16 -4.93
C GLU A 97 -13.28 3.93 -3.63
N VAL A 98 -14.54 4.06 -3.31
CA VAL A 98 -15.01 4.58 -2.03
C VAL A 98 -15.67 3.42 -1.30
N ILE A 99 -15.25 3.17 -0.06
CA ILE A 99 -15.76 2.08 0.76
C ILE A 99 -16.47 2.69 1.94
N VAL A 100 -17.79 2.56 1.95
CA VAL A 100 -18.62 3.00 3.07
C VAL A 100 -18.95 1.80 3.93
N VAL A 101 -18.66 1.88 5.21
CA VAL A 101 -18.92 0.82 6.20
C VAL A 101 -19.42 1.43 7.49
N SER A 102 -20.23 0.67 8.24
CA SER A 102 -20.53 1.02 9.63
C SER A 102 -19.32 0.77 10.53
N LYS A 103 -19.20 1.48 11.64
CA LYS A 103 -18.21 1.18 12.69
C LYS A 103 -18.28 -0.28 13.13
N ASP A 104 -19.48 -0.84 13.18
CA ASP A 104 -19.73 -2.24 13.56
C ASP A 104 -19.15 -3.24 12.55
N ASP A 105 -18.96 -2.84 11.29
CA ASP A 105 -18.34 -3.70 10.25
C ASP A 105 -16.83 -3.73 10.31
N ILE A 106 -16.22 -2.86 11.11
CA ILE A 106 -14.78 -2.91 11.37
C ILE A 106 -14.52 -3.95 12.44
N LYS A 107 -13.78 -4.99 12.07
CA LYS A 107 -13.39 -6.06 12.99
C LYS A 107 -12.37 -5.57 14.00
N GLU A 108 -11.33 -4.91 13.52
CA GLU A 108 -10.24 -4.36 14.32
C GLU A 108 -9.37 -3.41 13.49
N MET A 109 -8.69 -2.51 14.17
CA MET A 109 -7.65 -1.66 13.62
C MET A 109 -6.34 -1.95 14.34
N ILE A 110 -5.28 -2.23 13.58
CA ILE A 110 -3.97 -2.56 14.14
C ILE A 110 -2.99 -1.44 13.80
N TYR A 111 -2.48 -0.80 14.83
CA TYR A 111 -1.39 0.16 14.73
C TYR A 111 -0.04 -0.56 14.73
N ILE A 112 0.73 -0.36 13.66
CA ILE A 112 2.10 -0.82 13.51
C ILE A 112 2.97 0.42 13.31
N LEU A 113 4.27 0.30 13.46
CA LEU A 113 5.22 1.42 13.42
C LEU A 113 4.97 2.43 12.28
N TYR A 114 4.77 1.94 11.06
CA TYR A 114 4.66 2.77 9.86
C TYR A 114 3.29 2.76 9.20
N GLU A 115 2.38 1.91 9.66
CA GLU A 115 1.09 1.73 9.02
C GLU A 115 -0.05 1.47 10.00
N VAL A 116 -1.26 1.81 9.60
CA VAL A 116 -2.50 1.38 10.25
C VAL A 116 -3.17 0.38 9.32
N ARG A 117 -3.52 -0.78 9.85
CA ARG A 117 -4.28 -1.82 9.15
C ARG A 117 -5.71 -1.84 9.66
N VAL A 118 -6.66 -1.67 8.76
CA VAL A 118 -8.09 -1.78 9.05
C VAL A 118 -8.58 -3.12 8.51
N TYR A 119 -9.12 -3.95 9.38
CA TYR A 119 -9.70 -5.24 9.02
C TYR A 119 -11.21 -5.13 9.07
N LEU A 120 -11.87 -5.35 7.95
CA LEU A 120 -13.32 -5.37 7.87
C LEU A 120 -13.85 -6.80 8.10
N LYS A 121 -15.08 -6.92 8.63
CA LYS A 121 -15.73 -8.22 8.87
C LYS A 121 -15.94 -9.03 7.59
N ASN A 122 -16.08 -8.37 6.44
CA ASN A 122 -16.17 -9.02 5.12
C ASN A 122 -14.84 -9.58 4.60
N GLY A 123 -13.76 -9.52 5.39
CA GLY A 123 -12.42 -9.99 5.03
C GLY A 123 -11.57 -9.00 4.25
N LYS A 124 -12.12 -7.86 3.82
CA LYS A 124 -11.34 -6.82 3.14
C LYS A 124 -10.36 -6.16 4.12
N ARG A 125 -9.17 -5.84 3.62
CA ARG A 125 -8.11 -5.19 4.40
C ARG A 125 -7.76 -3.86 3.75
N LEU A 126 -7.72 -2.81 4.56
CA LEU A 126 -7.32 -1.48 4.15
C LEU A 126 -6.06 -1.08 4.91
N TYR A 127 -5.26 -0.22 4.30
CA TYR A 127 -3.98 0.21 4.84
C TYR A 127 -3.86 1.73 4.78
N ALA A 128 -3.31 2.30 5.82
CA ALA A 128 -2.98 3.72 5.86
C ALA A 128 -1.51 3.88 6.27
N ASP A 129 -0.80 4.75 5.59
CA ASP A 129 0.53 5.16 6.04
C ASP A 129 0.39 6.00 7.30
N ARG A 130 1.25 5.75 8.29
CA ARG A 130 1.22 6.46 9.56
C ARG A 130 2.29 7.55 9.67
N LYS A 131 3.42 7.35 9.02
CA LYS A 131 4.63 8.13 9.25
C LYS A 131 4.96 9.10 8.13
N PHE A 132 4.91 8.62 6.89
CA PHE A 132 5.42 9.37 5.74
C PHE A 132 4.33 10.16 5.03
N CYS A 133 3.14 9.56 4.91
CA CYS A 133 2.03 10.16 4.20
C CYS A 133 0.69 9.72 4.81
N PRO A 134 0.41 10.12 6.08
CA PRO A 134 -0.83 9.77 6.75
C PRO A 134 -2.05 10.30 5.99
N PRO A 135 -3.15 9.52 5.93
CA PRO A 135 -4.37 9.94 5.24
C PRO A 135 -4.99 11.18 5.91
N TYR A 136 -5.77 11.90 5.17
CA TYR A 136 -6.65 12.90 5.76
C TYR A 136 -7.81 12.22 6.49
N VAL A 137 -8.18 12.76 7.63
CA VAL A 137 -9.35 12.32 8.40
C VAL A 137 -10.26 13.52 8.61
N VAL A 138 -11.51 13.37 8.23
CA VAL A 138 -12.58 14.33 8.44
C VAL A 138 -13.55 13.72 9.46
N ALA A 139 -13.55 14.25 10.67
CA ALA A 139 -14.43 13.82 11.76
C ALA A 139 -15.10 15.04 12.37
N ASP A 140 -16.41 15.00 12.56
CA ASP A 140 -17.20 16.09 13.13
C ASP A 140 -16.93 17.48 12.48
N GLY A 141 -16.76 17.48 11.14
CA GLY A 141 -16.47 18.70 10.38
C GLY A 141 -15.04 19.23 10.54
N ARG A 142 -14.18 18.55 11.29
CA ARG A 142 -12.77 18.90 11.45
C ARG A 142 -11.90 18.01 10.58
N LYS A 143 -10.99 18.62 9.83
CA LYS A 143 -10.02 17.90 9.00
C LYS A 143 -8.66 17.90 9.68
N HIS A 144 -8.09 16.72 9.87
CA HIS A 144 -6.72 16.55 10.36
C HIS A 144 -6.00 15.45 9.56
N GLN A 145 -4.72 15.26 9.82
CA GLN A 145 -3.91 14.25 9.17
C GLN A 145 -3.58 13.12 10.14
N GLY A 146 -3.70 11.89 9.66
CA GLY A 146 -3.43 10.67 10.43
C GLY A 146 -4.66 10.14 11.18
N ILE A 147 -4.78 8.82 11.18
CA ILE A 147 -5.84 8.08 11.89
C ILE A 147 -5.52 8.08 13.39
N ARG A 148 -6.44 8.52 14.21
CA ARG A 148 -6.34 8.54 15.67
C ARG A 148 -7.36 7.60 16.29
N ALA A 149 -7.03 7.01 17.44
CA ALA A 149 -7.96 6.12 18.14
C ALA A 149 -9.24 6.86 18.58
N GLU A 150 -9.11 8.14 18.93
CA GLU A 150 -10.23 9.00 19.33
C GLU A 150 -11.28 9.22 18.25
N ASP A 151 -10.90 9.13 16.96
CA ASP A 151 -11.83 9.27 15.84
C ASP A 151 -12.74 8.04 15.68
N PHE A 152 -12.30 6.89 16.19
CA PHE A 152 -12.94 5.59 16.01
C PHE A 152 -13.46 5.01 17.33
N VAL A 153 -14.16 5.82 18.10
CA VAL A 153 -14.76 5.38 19.37
C VAL A 153 -15.67 4.17 19.13
N GLY A 154 -15.44 3.09 19.90
CA GLY A 154 -16.17 1.82 19.79
C GLY A 154 -15.51 0.78 18.88
N VAL A 155 -14.50 1.15 18.09
CA VAL A 155 -13.74 0.20 17.28
C VAL A 155 -12.58 -0.38 18.10
N LYS A 156 -12.34 -1.68 17.98
CA LYS A 156 -11.21 -2.35 18.64
C LYS A 156 -9.89 -1.90 18.05
N PHE A 157 -9.09 -1.18 18.84
CA PHE A 157 -7.72 -0.80 18.52
C PHE A 157 -6.71 -1.73 19.15
N ILE A 158 -5.71 -2.16 18.39
CA ILE A 158 -4.58 -2.94 18.86
C ILE A 158 -3.31 -2.16 18.52
N MET A 159 -2.60 -1.68 19.53
CA MET A 159 -1.25 -1.16 19.35
C MET A 159 -0.28 -2.34 19.46
N ARG A 160 0.45 -2.65 18.39
CA ARG A 160 1.61 -3.53 18.46
C ARG A 160 2.82 -2.65 18.73
N GLU A 161 3.31 -2.72 19.95
CA GLU A 161 4.67 -2.24 20.27
C GLU A 161 5.64 -3.02 19.38
N GLU A 162 6.65 -2.33 18.88
CA GLU A 162 7.71 -2.94 18.09
C GLU A 162 8.30 -4.12 18.86
N ASP A 163 8.44 -5.23 18.15
CA ASP A 163 9.35 -6.28 18.55
C ASP A 163 10.76 -5.68 18.66
N THR A 164 11.13 -5.27 19.86
CA THR A 164 12.46 -4.74 20.21
C THR A 164 13.58 -5.78 20.03
N THR A 165 13.25 -6.94 19.44
CA THR A 165 14.17 -8.05 19.19
C THR A 165 15.15 -7.84 18.03
N PHE A 166 15.07 -6.73 17.28
CA PHE A 166 16.06 -6.37 16.25
C PHE A 166 17.11 -5.35 16.70
N ARG A 167 17.24 -5.10 18.00
CA ARG A 167 18.40 -4.38 18.56
C ARG A 167 19.22 -5.34 19.42
N ARG A 168 20.01 -6.18 18.76
CA ARG A 168 21.28 -6.70 19.29
C ARG A 168 22.25 -6.96 18.17
#